data_7e2c380a8e2494e9c1b99da28186fd91
#
_entry.id   7e2c380a8e2494e9c1b99da28186fd91
#
_cell.length_a   1.000
_cell.length_b   1.000
_cell.length_c   1.000
_cell.angle_alpha   90.00
_cell.angle_beta   90.00
_cell.angle_gamma   90.00
#
_symmetry.space_group_name_H-M   'P 1'
#
loop_
_entity.id
_entity.type
_entity.pdbx_description
1 polymer ?
#
loop_
_entity_poly.entity_id
_entity_poly.type
_entity_poly.pdbx_seq_one_letter_code
_entity_poly.pdbx_strand_id
1 'polypeptide(L)'
;MTSACGSDVDVFVVDKDGQPVADVAVYAMRPGEQNDLSAPTASAVMDQIDQQFVPHLLVIQTGTPVEFPNSDTVAHHVYSFSHPNKFFLPMYKGEQHPPVTFEHSGVVSIGCNIHDHMLGYILVVDSTTYTKTDKNGKASLSLDNAEDYEISIWSPRIRDVDELLSKTVVMSGNPGSEVKFHLSKKLSPPHGGQSGSMSWSEY
;
A
#
# COMPACT_ATOMS: atom_id res chain seq x y z
N MET A 1 -33.23 8.93 12.11
CA MET A 1 -31.88 8.81 11.48
C MET A 1 -30.89 8.71 12.63
N THR A 2 -30.54 7.49 13.04
CA THR A 2 -29.51 7.27 14.06
C THR A 2 -28.17 7.51 13.38
N SER A 3 -27.45 8.54 13.80
CA SER A 3 -26.07 8.75 13.42
C SER A 3 -25.28 7.54 13.88
N ALA A 4 -24.75 6.74 12.95
CA ALA A 4 -23.82 5.68 13.28
C ALA A 4 -22.58 6.34 13.91
N CYS A 5 -22.36 6.08 15.19
CA CYS A 5 -21.18 6.55 15.89
C CYS A 5 -20.04 5.60 15.49
N GLY A 6 -19.15 6.06 14.63
CA GLY A 6 -17.93 5.32 14.29
C GLY A 6 -17.01 5.26 15.51
N SER A 7 -16.24 4.18 15.63
CA SER A 7 -15.15 4.06 16.62
C SER A 7 -13.83 3.86 15.91
N ASP A 8 -12.79 4.48 16.46
CA ASP A 8 -11.46 4.28 15.95
C ASP A 8 -10.89 2.95 16.47
N VAL A 9 -10.30 2.18 15.55
CA VAL A 9 -9.55 0.96 15.85
C VAL A 9 -8.08 1.28 15.61
N ASP A 10 -7.29 1.16 16.67
CA ASP A 10 -5.85 1.33 16.60
C ASP A 10 -5.17 0.01 16.22
N VAL A 11 -4.42 0.03 15.13
CA VAL A 11 -3.69 -1.12 14.62
C VAL A 11 -2.19 -0.90 14.83
N PHE A 12 -1.52 -1.88 15.43
CA PHE A 12 -0.08 -1.87 15.65
C PHE A 12 0.57 -3.01 14.89
N VAL A 13 1.65 -2.71 14.16
CA VAL A 13 2.45 -3.70 13.47
C VAL A 13 3.86 -3.68 14.03
N VAL A 14 4.30 -4.83 14.54
CA VAL A 14 5.66 -5.01 15.06
C VAL A 14 6.33 -6.20 14.37
N ASP A 15 7.64 -6.11 14.21
CA ASP A 15 8.44 -7.21 13.67
C ASP A 15 8.64 -8.35 14.68
N LYS A 16 9.42 -9.39 14.29
CA LYS A 16 9.72 -10.54 15.14
C LYS A 16 10.46 -10.19 16.44
N ASP A 17 11.13 -9.04 16.47
CA ASP A 17 11.90 -8.55 17.63
C ASP A 17 11.10 -7.52 18.46
N GLY A 18 9.81 -7.31 18.09
CA GLY A 18 8.90 -6.36 18.75
C GLY A 18 9.12 -4.90 18.35
N GLN A 19 9.94 -4.64 17.32
CA GLN A 19 10.17 -3.28 16.82
C GLN A 19 9.03 -2.81 15.93
N PRO A 20 8.63 -1.53 16.01
CA PRO A 20 7.56 -0.99 15.19
C PRO A 20 7.92 -1.04 13.70
N VAL A 21 6.92 -1.36 12.86
CA VAL A 21 7.08 -1.42 11.41
C VAL A 21 6.25 -0.33 10.76
N ALA A 22 6.92 0.65 10.17
CA ALA A 22 6.30 1.73 9.40
C ALA A 22 6.00 1.32 7.96
N ASP A 23 5.13 2.12 7.32
CA ASP A 23 4.78 2.00 5.89
C ASP A 23 4.19 0.63 5.52
N VAL A 24 3.39 0.06 6.43
CA VAL A 24 2.57 -1.12 6.21
C VAL A 24 1.15 -0.67 5.88
N ALA A 25 0.61 -1.11 4.75
CA ALA A 25 -0.79 -0.91 4.41
C ALA A 25 -1.67 -1.63 5.44
N VAL A 26 -2.73 -0.95 5.89
CA VAL A 26 -3.75 -1.47 6.79
C VAL A 26 -5.11 -1.13 6.20
N TYR A 27 -5.97 -2.11 6.02
CA TYR A 27 -7.31 -1.90 5.47
C TYR A 27 -8.32 -2.83 6.13
N ALA A 28 -9.57 -2.38 6.20
CA ALA A 28 -10.67 -3.11 6.81
C ALA A 28 -11.72 -3.47 5.76
N MET A 29 -12.22 -4.70 5.81
CA MET A 29 -13.30 -5.20 4.96
C MET A 29 -14.37 -5.84 5.82
N ARG A 30 -15.64 -5.75 5.39
CA ARG A 30 -16.74 -6.49 6.04
C ARG A 30 -16.76 -7.91 5.50
N PRO A 31 -16.83 -8.94 6.37
CA PRO A 31 -16.91 -10.32 5.92
C PRO A 31 -18.14 -10.56 5.02
N GLY A 32 -17.91 -11.09 3.82
CA GLY A 32 -18.98 -11.46 2.89
C GLY A 32 -19.61 -10.31 2.11
N GLU A 33 -19.17 -9.08 2.29
CA GLU A 33 -19.62 -7.95 1.48
C GLU A 33 -18.88 -7.93 0.16
N GLN A 34 -19.60 -8.10 -0.96
CA GLN A 34 -19.12 -7.69 -2.27
C GLN A 34 -19.35 -6.18 -2.33
N ASN A 35 -18.30 -5.41 -2.10
CA ASN A 35 -18.39 -3.97 -2.10
C ASN A 35 -18.66 -3.47 -3.53
N ASP A 36 -19.91 -3.10 -3.80
CA ASP A 36 -20.24 -2.23 -4.94
C ASP A 36 -19.74 -0.81 -4.58
N LEU A 37 -18.42 -0.66 -4.59
CA LEU A 37 -17.78 0.59 -4.23
C LEU A 37 -17.93 1.58 -5.39
N SER A 38 -18.54 2.72 -5.12
CA SER A 38 -18.48 3.82 -6.08
C SER A 38 -17.01 4.23 -6.28
N ALA A 39 -16.60 4.33 -7.55
CA ALA A 39 -15.23 4.72 -7.89
C ALA A 39 -14.90 6.08 -7.27
N PRO A 40 -13.71 6.24 -6.68
CA PRO A 40 -13.25 7.52 -6.15
C PRO A 40 -13.19 8.59 -7.25
N THR A 41 -13.63 9.80 -6.94
CA THR A 41 -13.57 10.93 -7.87
C THR A 41 -12.23 11.66 -7.84
N ALA A 42 -11.46 11.47 -6.77
CA ALA A 42 -10.13 12.06 -6.60
C ALA A 42 -9.05 11.13 -7.11
N SER A 43 -8.10 11.67 -7.87
CA SER A 43 -6.89 10.93 -8.27
C SER A 43 -5.94 10.78 -7.09
N ALA A 44 -5.25 9.64 -7.05
CA ALA A 44 -4.05 9.47 -6.25
C ALA A 44 -2.80 9.82 -7.07
N VAL A 45 -1.69 10.07 -6.40
CA VAL A 45 -0.43 10.48 -7.06
C VAL A 45 0.70 9.56 -6.64
N MET A 46 1.47 9.09 -7.62
CA MET A 46 2.74 8.42 -7.45
C MET A 46 3.80 9.11 -8.31
N ASP A 47 4.57 10.00 -7.69
CA ASP A 47 5.57 10.82 -8.36
C ASP A 47 6.88 10.06 -8.61
N GLN A 48 7.72 10.61 -9.44
CA GLN A 48 9.06 10.12 -9.78
C GLN A 48 10.06 11.19 -9.35
N ILE A 49 10.83 10.89 -8.30
CA ILE A 49 11.78 11.82 -7.68
C ILE A 49 13.06 11.07 -7.35
N ASP A 50 14.22 11.61 -7.74
CA ASP A 50 15.53 11.03 -7.46
C ASP A 50 15.62 9.54 -7.86
N GLN A 51 15.08 9.18 -9.03
CA GLN A 51 15.03 7.82 -9.56
C GLN A 51 14.29 6.83 -8.64
N GLN A 52 13.24 7.31 -7.95
CA GLN A 52 12.38 6.52 -7.09
C GLN A 52 10.92 6.84 -7.36
N PHE A 53 10.02 5.86 -7.14
CA PHE A 53 8.59 6.11 -7.03
C PHE A 53 8.26 6.59 -5.62
N VAL A 54 7.56 7.72 -5.53
CA VAL A 54 7.19 8.38 -4.26
C VAL A 54 5.67 8.59 -4.20
N PRO A 55 4.98 7.97 -3.23
CA PRO A 55 5.49 7.08 -2.20
C PRO A 55 5.96 5.73 -2.76
N HIS A 56 6.86 5.02 -2.07
CA HIS A 56 7.28 3.67 -2.47
C HIS A 56 6.12 2.65 -2.43
N LEU A 57 5.20 2.81 -1.47
CA LEU A 57 3.94 2.09 -1.37
C LEU A 57 2.77 3.07 -1.38
N LEU A 58 1.93 3.00 -2.41
CA LEU A 58 0.66 3.68 -2.51
C LEU A 58 -0.47 2.69 -2.23
N VAL A 59 -1.42 3.07 -1.39
CA VAL A 59 -2.64 2.27 -1.13
C VAL A 59 -3.83 3.03 -1.69
N ILE A 60 -4.64 2.36 -2.49
CA ILE A 60 -5.80 2.95 -3.16
C ILE A 60 -7.00 2.00 -3.15
N GLN A 61 -8.19 2.57 -3.25
CA GLN A 61 -9.41 1.81 -3.51
C GLN A 61 -9.48 1.41 -5.00
N THR A 62 -10.12 0.27 -5.28
CA THR A 62 -10.50 -0.14 -6.66
C THR A 62 -11.26 0.97 -7.38
N GLY A 63 -10.93 1.21 -8.66
CA GLY A 63 -11.47 2.29 -9.47
C GLY A 63 -10.77 3.64 -9.31
N THR A 64 -9.74 3.75 -8.46
CA THR A 64 -8.99 5.00 -8.28
C THR A 64 -8.12 5.29 -9.52
N PRO A 65 -8.23 6.49 -10.13
CA PRO A 65 -7.24 6.97 -11.10
C PRO A 65 -5.96 7.38 -10.39
N VAL A 66 -4.80 6.98 -10.93
CA VAL A 66 -3.48 7.35 -10.41
C VAL A 66 -2.72 8.17 -11.44
N GLU A 67 -2.26 9.33 -11.03
CA GLU A 67 -1.37 10.19 -11.79
C GLU A 67 0.09 9.82 -11.50
N PHE A 68 0.91 9.84 -12.55
CA PHE A 68 2.34 9.57 -12.45
C PHE A 68 3.14 10.78 -12.95
N PRO A 69 3.21 11.89 -12.19
CA PRO A 69 4.06 13.01 -12.55
C PRO A 69 5.54 12.58 -12.54
N ASN A 70 6.37 13.28 -13.33
CA ASN A 70 7.82 13.13 -13.28
C ASN A 70 8.44 14.45 -12.83
N SER A 71 8.69 14.56 -11.53
CA SER A 71 9.38 15.69 -10.90
C SER A 71 10.89 15.53 -10.88
N ASP A 72 11.42 14.46 -11.48
CA ASP A 72 12.86 14.20 -11.58
C ASP A 72 13.52 15.04 -12.68
N THR A 73 14.84 15.11 -12.60
CA THR A 73 15.69 15.78 -13.62
C THR A 73 15.90 14.94 -14.87
N VAL A 74 15.54 13.64 -14.86
CA VAL A 74 15.71 12.69 -15.97
C VAL A 74 14.36 12.09 -16.40
N ALA A 75 14.31 11.54 -17.60
CA ALA A 75 13.12 10.88 -18.10
C ALA A 75 13.00 9.45 -17.56
N HIS A 76 11.76 8.98 -17.34
CA HIS A 76 11.45 7.65 -16.86
C HIS A 76 10.33 6.97 -17.66
N HIS A 77 10.31 5.64 -17.61
CA HIS A 77 9.14 4.84 -17.94
C HIS A 77 8.37 4.52 -16.68
N VAL A 78 7.06 4.29 -16.80
CA VAL A 78 6.27 3.68 -15.73
C VAL A 78 5.51 2.50 -16.32
N TYR A 79 5.76 1.30 -15.81
CA TYR A 79 5.06 0.12 -16.30
C TYR A 79 4.78 -0.88 -15.18
N SER A 80 3.79 -1.73 -15.43
CA SER A 80 3.50 -2.91 -14.62
C SER A 80 3.16 -4.10 -15.50
N PHE A 81 3.67 -5.28 -15.12
CA PHE A 81 3.26 -6.57 -15.64
C PHE A 81 2.33 -7.34 -14.70
N SER A 82 1.97 -6.74 -13.56
CA SER A 82 1.08 -7.36 -12.58
C SER A 82 -0.30 -7.59 -13.18
N HIS A 83 -0.73 -8.86 -13.26
CA HIS A 83 -2.07 -9.20 -13.76
C HIS A 83 -3.09 -9.05 -12.63
N PRO A 84 -4.30 -8.48 -12.89
CA PRO A 84 -4.80 -7.99 -14.17
C PRO A 84 -4.43 -6.53 -14.52
N ASN A 85 -3.84 -5.78 -13.61
CA ASN A 85 -3.56 -4.33 -13.72
C ASN A 85 -2.26 -4.06 -14.51
N LYS A 86 -2.19 -4.53 -15.76
CA LYS A 86 -1.04 -4.26 -16.63
C LYS A 86 -1.16 -2.92 -17.31
N PHE A 87 -0.08 -2.12 -17.32
CA PHE A 87 -0.04 -0.88 -18.08
C PHE A 87 1.39 -0.50 -18.48
N PHE A 88 1.51 0.43 -19.40
CA PHE A 88 2.79 0.98 -19.87
C PHE A 88 2.62 2.45 -20.22
N LEU A 89 3.41 3.31 -19.57
CA LEU A 89 3.63 4.70 -19.97
C LEU A 89 5.00 4.79 -20.63
N PRO A 90 5.09 5.33 -21.86
CA PRO A 90 6.36 5.50 -22.55
C PRO A 90 7.27 6.45 -21.76
N MET A 91 8.53 6.52 -22.12
CA MET A 91 9.50 7.41 -21.48
C MET A 91 9.10 8.89 -21.63
N TYR A 92 9.02 9.61 -20.51
CA TYR A 92 8.66 11.02 -20.47
C TYR A 92 9.44 11.79 -19.40
N LYS A 93 9.51 13.10 -19.58
CA LYS A 93 10.08 14.07 -18.64
C LYS A 93 9.23 15.33 -18.66
N GLY A 94 8.67 15.72 -17.49
CA GLY A 94 7.90 16.96 -17.37
C GLY A 94 6.55 16.98 -18.11
N GLU A 95 6.22 15.92 -18.85
CA GLU A 95 4.91 15.73 -19.50
C GLU A 95 3.96 15.04 -18.52
N GLN A 96 2.67 15.35 -18.65
CA GLN A 96 1.63 14.64 -17.92
C GLN A 96 0.96 13.64 -18.84
N HIS A 97 0.99 12.37 -18.44
CA HIS A 97 0.17 11.35 -19.06
C HIS A 97 -1.23 11.34 -18.43
N PRO A 98 -2.25 10.89 -19.16
CA PRO A 98 -3.57 10.63 -18.55
C PRO A 98 -3.42 9.67 -17.36
N PRO A 99 -4.21 9.85 -16.29
CA PRO A 99 -4.21 8.94 -15.16
C PRO A 99 -4.49 7.49 -15.60
N VAL A 100 -3.88 6.54 -14.91
CA VAL A 100 -4.16 5.10 -15.07
C VAL A 100 -5.18 4.70 -14.00
N THR A 101 -6.33 4.16 -14.42
CA THR A 101 -7.35 3.67 -13.48
C THR A 101 -7.12 2.20 -13.15
N PHE A 102 -7.17 1.86 -11.87
CA PHE A 102 -6.94 0.51 -11.36
C PHE A 102 -8.27 -0.17 -11.02
N GLU A 103 -8.83 -0.91 -12.00
CA GLU A 103 -10.17 -1.51 -11.92
C GLU A 103 -10.25 -2.80 -11.09
N HIS A 104 -9.11 -3.35 -10.68
CA HIS A 104 -9.07 -4.64 -9.99
C HIS A 104 -8.19 -4.58 -8.75
N SER A 105 -8.67 -5.16 -7.66
CA SER A 105 -7.88 -5.27 -6.42
C SER A 105 -6.67 -6.19 -6.59
N GLY A 106 -5.65 -5.94 -5.78
CA GLY A 106 -4.41 -6.72 -5.77
C GLY A 106 -3.15 -5.87 -5.68
N VAL A 107 -2.02 -6.54 -5.69
CA VAL A 107 -0.69 -5.90 -5.65
C VAL A 107 -0.21 -5.61 -7.06
N VAL A 108 0.15 -4.36 -7.29
CA VAL A 108 0.72 -3.89 -8.56
C VAL A 108 2.17 -3.46 -8.32
N SER A 109 3.12 -4.21 -8.85
CA SER A 109 4.53 -3.82 -8.86
C SER A 109 4.78 -2.93 -10.08
N ILE A 110 5.37 -1.77 -9.87
CA ILE A 110 5.71 -0.81 -10.94
C ILE A 110 7.22 -0.65 -11.06
N GLY A 111 7.71 -0.42 -12.25
CA GLY A 111 9.14 -0.30 -12.54
C GLY A 111 9.45 0.70 -13.64
N CYS A 112 10.75 0.97 -13.81
CA CYS A 112 11.32 1.76 -14.88
C CYS A 112 12.35 0.92 -15.66
N ASN A 113 12.31 0.94 -17.00
CA ASN A 113 13.20 0.11 -17.84
C ASN A 113 14.66 0.55 -17.87
N ILE A 114 14.94 1.80 -17.53
CA ILE A 114 16.29 2.38 -17.64
C ILE A 114 16.99 2.55 -16.28
N HIS A 115 16.26 2.27 -15.19
CA HIS A 115 16.80 2.31 -13.83
C HIS A 115 16.31 1.06 -13.07
N ASP A 116 17.09 -0.01 -13.09
CA ASP A 116 16.72 -1.33 -12.56
C ASP A 116 16.34 -1.30 -11.07
N HIS A 117 16.83 -0.32 -10.32
CA HIS A 117 16.50 -0.16 -8.90
C HIS A 117 15.21 0.64 -8.66
N MET A 118 14.62 1.25 -9.71
CA MET A 118 13.42 2.07 -9.59
C MET A 118 12.17 1.16 -9.55
N LEU A 119 11.78 0.79 -8.35
CA LEU A 119 10.66 -0.09 -8.04
C LEU A 119 9.69 0.59 -7.07
N GLY A 120 8.40 0.43 -7.29
CA GLY A 120 7.34 0.88 -6.40
C GLY A 120 6.18 -0.10 -6.38
N TYR A 121 5.23 0.12 -5.47
CA TYR A 121 4.07 -0.75 -5.31
C TYR A 121 2.80 0.07 -5.15
N ILE A 122 1.74 -0.41 -5.80
CA ILE A 122 0.38 0.07 -5.57
C ILE A 122 -0.42 -1.11 -5.04
N LEU A 123 -0.96 -0.97 -3.82
CA LEU A 123 -1.92 -1.92 -3.28
C LEU A 123 -3.33 -1.39 -3.57
N VAL A 124 -4.04 -2.08 -4.43
CA VAL A 124 -5.43 -1.80 -4.76
C VAL A 124 -6.33 -2.64 -3.87
N VAL A 125 -7.20 -2.02 -3.09
CA VAL A 125 -8.07 -2.70 -2.12
C VAL A 125 -9.55 -2.46 -2.42
N ASP A 126 -10.37 -3.47 -2.20
CA ASP A 126 -11.84 -3.36 -2.27
C ASP A 126 -12.40 -2.85 -0.94
N SER A 127 -11.90 -1.70 -0.50
CA SER A 127 -12.27 -1.07 0.76
C SER A 127 -12.21 0.45 0.66
N THR A 128 -13.12 1.14 1.34
CA THR A 128 -13.08 2.60 1.54
C THR A 128 -12.27 2.99 2.77
N THR A 129 -11.93 2.02 3.64
CA THR A 129 -11.25 2.28 4.91
C THR A 129 -9.87 1.65 4.91
N TYR A 130 -8.87 2.46 4.58
CA TYR A 130 -7.47 2.04 4.50
C TYR A 130 -6.53 3.19 4.88
N THR A 131 -5.37 2.83 5.35
CA THR A 131 -4.28 3.75 5.72
C THR A 131 -2.94 3.02 5.73
N LYS A 132 -1.88 3.66 6.21
CA LYS A 132 -0.57 3.04 6.45
C LYS A 132 -0.10 3.29 7.88
N THR A 133 0.73 2.38 8.39
CA THR A 133 1.37 2.59 9.68
C THR A 133 2.39 3.73 9.63
N ASP A 134 2.41 4.51 10.70
CA ASP A 134 3.39 5.57 10.95
C ASP A 134 4.75 5.01 11.41
N LYS A 135 5.68 5.90 11.75
CA LYS A 135 7.03 5.55 12.26
C LYS A 135 7.00 4.74 13.57
N ASN A 136 5.90 4.77 14.31
CA ASN A 136 5.69 4.00 15.55
C ASN A 136 4.98 2.66 15.27
N GLY A 137 4.80 2.29 14.00
CA GLY A 137 4.08 1.09 13.61
C GLY A 137 2.58 1.17 13.86
N LYS A 138 2.00 2.37 14.07
CA LYS A 138 0.61 2.60 14.39
C LYS A 138 -0.17 3.09 13.17
N ALA A 139 -1.38 2.56 13.00
CA ALA A 139 -2.41 3.05 12.10
C ALA A 139 -3.74 3.16 12.86
N SER A 140 -4.63 4.07 12.46
CA SER A 140 -5.96 4.20 13.04
C SER A 140 -7.00 4.14 11.92
N LEU A 141 -8.00 3.27 12.08
CA LEU A 141 -9.12 3.10 11.16
C LEU A 141 -10.41 3.50 11.84
N SER A 142 -11.22 4.34 11.19
CA SER A 142 -12.55 4.71 11.68
C SER A 142 -13.59 3.75 11.11
N LEU A 143 -14.19 2.92 11.96
CA LEU A 143 -15.11 1.86 11.60
C LEU A 143 -16.48 2.04 12.26
N ASP A 144 -17.54 1.57 11.61
CA ASP A 144 -18.87 1.60 12.18
C ASP A 144 -19.01 0.56 13.31
N ASN A 145 -19.62 0.97 14.43
CA ASN A 145 -19.73 0.12 15.62
C ASN A 145 -20.73 -1.05 15.51
N ALA A 146 -21.45 -1.14 14.42
CA ALA A 146 -22.56 -2.10 14.27
C ALA A 146 -22.15 -3.43 13.64
N GLU A 147 -20.91 -3.55 13.14
CA GLU A 147 -20.50 -4.67 12.29
C GLU A 147 -19.13 -5.21 12.64
N ASP A 148 -18.87 -6.45 12.23
CA ASP A 148 -17.57 -7.07 12.35
C ASP A 148 -16.73 -6.72 11.11
N TYR A 149 -15.42 -6.58 11.30
CA TYR A 149 -14.48 -6.30 10.24
C TYR A 149 -13.33 -7.31 10.21
N GLU A 150 -12.86 -7.61 9.03
CA GLU A 150 -11.57 -8.24 8.80
C GLU A 150 -10.54 -7.14 8.52
N ILE A 151 -9.58 -6.96 9.42
CA ILE A 151 -8.47 -6.04 9.25
C ILE A 151 -7.29 -6.81 8.68
N SER A 152 -6.82 -6.35 7.53
CA SER A 152 -5.70 -6.94 6.81
C SER A 152 -4.52 -5.97 6.75
N ILE A 153 -3.32 -6.54 6.71
CA ILE A 153 -2.08 -5.77 6.52
C ILE A 153 -1.27 -6.30 5.33
N TRP A 154 -0.56 -5.39 4.67
CA TRP A 154 0.36 -5.76 3.59
C TRP A 154 1.53 -4.77 3.47
N SER A 155 2.71 -5.27 3.14
CA SER A 155 3.86 -4.48 2.74
C SER A 155 4.80 -5.33 1.87
N PRO A 156 5.49 -4.75 0.87
CA PRO A 156 6.47 -5.48 0.07
C PRO A 156 7.65 -6.01 0.89
N ARG A 157 7.81 -5.53 2.11
CA ARG A 157 8.84 -5.98 3.05
C ARG A 157 8.45 -7.22 3.86
N ILE A 158 7.15 -7.52 3.94
CA ILE A 158 6.63 -8.69 4.67
C ILE A 158 6.88 -9.94 3.81
N ARG A 159 7.54 -10.93 4.39
CA ARG A 159 7.91 -12.21 3.73
C ARG A 159 6.98 -13.37 4.06
N ASP A 160 5.99 -13.13 4.88
CA ASP A 160 4.97 -14.13 5.25
C ASP A 160 3.96 -14.26 4.10
N VAL A 161 4.43 -14.79 2.95
CA VAL A 161 3.73 -14.78 1.64
C VAL A 161 2.51 -15.69 1.60
N ASP A 162 2.39 -16.63 2.52
CA ASP A 162 1.34 -17.65 2.51
C ASP A 162 0.16 -17.31 3.44
N GLU A 163 0.26 -16.24 4.20
CA GLU A 163 -0.79 -15.78 5.08
C GLU A 163 -1.11 -14.32 4.75
N LEU A 164 -2.29 -14.11 4.19
CA LEU A 164 -2.93 -12.81 4.29
C LEU A 164 -2.99 -12.50 5.79
N LEU A 165 -2.12 -11.60 6.26
CA LEU A 165 -2.08 -11.26 7.67
C LEU A 165 -3.36 -10.48 7.97
N SER A 166 -4.40 -11.20 8.36
CA SER A 166 -5.70 -10.62 8.69
C SER A 166 -6.16 -11.03 10.08
N LYS A 167 -7.00 -10.21 10.67
CA LYS A 167 -7.65 -10.45 11.95
C LYS A 167 -9.08 -9.97 11.94
N THR A 168 -10.00 -10.79 12.40
CA THR A 168 -11.39 -10.38 12.62
C THR A 168 -11.48 -9.52 13.88
N VAL A 169 -12.14 -8.39 13.78
CA VAL A 169 -12.44 -7.48 14.88
C VAL A 169 -13.94 -7.38 15.04
N VAL A 170 -14.43 -7.73 16.24
CA VAL A 170 -15.85 -7.60 16.64
C VAL A 170 -16.05 -6.22 17.23
N MET A 171 -16.77 -5.36 16.53
CA MET A 171 -17.00 -3.96 16.96
C MET A 171 -18.14 -3.82 17.95
N SER A 172 -19.08 -4.80 18.03
CA SER A 172 -20.26 -4.70 18.87
C SER A 172 -19.90 -4.55 20.36
N GLY A 173 -20.07 -3.35 20.89
CA GLY A 173 -19.93 -3.05 22.32
C GLY A 173 -18.55 -2.71 22.82
N ASN A 174 -17.56 -2.49 21.96
CA ASN A 174 -16.18 -2.23 22.39
C ASN A 174 -15.57 -1.03 21.63
N PRO A 175 -15.92 0.22 21.99
CA PRO A 175 -15.29 1.39 21.39
C PRO A 175 -13.81 1.44 21.78
N GLY A 176 -12.90 1.64 20.79
CA GLY A 176 -11.47 1.78 21.02
C GLY A 176 -10.70 0.44 21.02
N SER A 177 -11.07 -0.49 20.14
CA SER A 177 -10.36 -1.77 19.99
C SER A 177 -8.91 -1.56 19.52
N GLU A 178 -7.98 -2.27 20.13
CA GLU A 178 -6.58 -2.35 19.71
C GLU A 178 -6.33 -3.68 19.01
N VAL A 179 -5.70 -3.64 17.82
CA VAL A 179 -5.31 -4.82 17.05
C VAL A 179 -3.81 -4.82 16.85
N LYS A 180 -3.13 -5.88 17.26
CA LYS A 180 -1.69 -5.99 17.13
C LYS A 180 -1.30 -7.13 16.21
N PHE A 181 -0.50 -6.82 15.18
CA PHE A 181 0.14 -7.78 14.29
C PHE A 181 1.60 -7.96 14.70
N HIS A 182 1.98 -9.20 14.99
CA HIS A 182 3.35 -9.62 15.22
C HIS A 182 3.82 -10.39 13.99
N LEU A 183 4.81 -9.86 13.28
CA LEU A 183 5.40 -10.53 12.13
C LEU A 183 6.35 -11.63 12.60
N SER A 184 6.22 -12.82 12.03
CA SER A 184 7.03 -13.98 12.43
C SER A 184 8.36 -14.05 11.72
N LYS A 185 8.46 -13.49 10.52
CA LYS A 185 9.66 -13.51 9.68
C LYS A 185 10.38 -12.18 9.66
N LYS A 186 11.67 -12.23 9.36
CA LYS A 186 12.49 -11.03 9.17
C LYS A 186 12.01 -10.28 7.93
N LEU A 187 11.82 -8.96 8.09
CA LEU A 187 11.46 -8.07 6.98
C LEU A 187 12.56 -8.03 5.92
N SER A 188 12.15 -7.84 4.66
CA SER A 188 13.07 -7.42 3.60
C SER A 188 13.64 -6.03 3.93
N PRO A 189 14.90 -5.73 3.54
CA PRO A 189 15.44 -4.39 3.68
C PRO A 189 14.52 -3.33 3.07
N PRO A 190 14.52 -2.10 3.58
CA PRO A 190 13.86 -0.98 2.91
C PRO A 190 14.43 -0.81 1.50
N HIS A 191 13.56 -0.53 0.52
CA HIS A 191 14.02 -0.17 -0.82
C HIS A 191 14.67 1.23 -0.75
N GLY A 192 15.84 1.43 -1.41
CA GLY A 192 16.56 2.70 -1.41
C GLY A 192 17.63 2.89 -0.33
N GLY A 193 17.81 1.92 0.55
CA GLY A 193 18.92 1.90 1.53
C GLY A 193 20.02 0.93 1.11
N GLN A 194 20.93 1.35 0.25
CA GLN A 194 22.36 1.11 0.14
C GLN A 194 22.82 1.08 -1.32
N SER A 195 23.46 2.13 -1.74
CA SER A 195 24.61 2.04 -2.63
C SER A 195 25.79 1.42 -1.85
N GLY A 196 25.66 0.15 -1.51
CA GLY A 196 26.80 -0.66 -1.12
C GLY A 196 27.57 -0.98 -2.37
N SER A 197 28.72 -0.32 -2.58
CA SER A 197 29.70 -0.70 -3.58
C SER A 197 30.02 -2.18 -3.41
N MET A 198 29.45 -3.05 -4.27
CA MET A 198 30.03 -4.34 -4.51
C MET A 198 31.34 -4.09 -5.24
N SER A 199 32.46 -4.16 -4.52
CA SER A 199 33.77 -4.29 -5.14
C SER A 199 33.79 -5.65 -5.84
N TRP A 200 33.74 -5.64 -7.17
CA TRP A 200 34.11 -6.77 -7.97
C TRP A 200 35.63 -6.92 -7.82
N SER A 201 36.04 -7.84 -6.95
CA SER A 201 37.43 -8.32 -6.98
C SER A 201 37.57 -9.28 -8.16
N GLU A 202 38.51 -8.95 -9.02
CA GLU A 202 38.92 -9.61 -10.24
C GLU A 202 39.02 -11.14 -10.09
N TYR A 203 38.51 -11.83 -11.13
CA TYR A 203 39.04 -13.11 -11.60
C TYR A 203 39.61 -12.90 -13.00
#